data_e536a2b6c3bd01460f54ae666e3f7838
#
_entry.id   e536a2b6c3bd01460f54ae666e3f7838
#
_cell.length_a   1.000
_cell.length_b   1.000
_cell.length_c   1.000
_cell.angle_alpha   90.00
_cell.angle_beta   90.00
_cell.angle_gamma   90.00
#
_symmetry.space_group_name_H-M   'P 1'
#
loop_
_entity.id
_entity.type
_entity.pdbx_description
1 polymer ?
#
loop_
_entity_poly.entity_id
_entity_poly.type
_entity_poly.pdbx_seq_one_letter_code
_entity_poly.pdbx_strand_id
1 'polypeptide(L)'
;MMLFYALLFVLGFINEIPSKIDKVEKHVLVTGNPLPIMENMNFKEGIPLKFKTDLDSIAISYAGTKVDSGKLRLRLKEGLRLGTINFGNIKTAFTNQLVDKIIPHWYGTPWSFGGHTAIPNQGEIACGYFISTTLRDMGINLNRYKLAQKSPIDEAKMISCGSVINKIVQDTPQKAFEDIDRLTKEGLYFIGFDQGHVGYLLKREGKLFLIHSNYFSPAFVCIETLKESRVFKHFTKFHLVDISHNDILLQRWLENSTIL
;
A
#
# COMPACT_ATOMS: atom_id res chain seq x y z
N MET A 1 -12.01 -46.78 -23.76
CA MET A 1 -13.30 -46.35 -24.26
C MET A 1 -13.91 -45.47 -23.21
N MET A 2 -13.84 -44.28 -23.40
CA MET A 2 -14.54 -43.00 -23.40
C MET A 2 -13.63 -41.87 -22.91
N LEU A 3 -12.86 -41.37 -23.82
CA LEU A 3 -12.52 -39.96 -23.95
C LEU A 3 -13.71 -39.25 -24.62
N PHE A 4 -13.81 -37.94 -24.44
CA PHE A 4 -14.81 -36.98 -24.95
C PHE A 4 -15.97 -36.72 -24.00
N TYR A 5 -15.78 -35.58 -23.25
CA TYR A 5 -16.79 -34.52 -23.05
C TYR A 5 -16.18 -33.44 -22.15
N ALA A 6 -15.37 -32.56 -22.71
CA ALA A 6 -15.06 -31.25 -22.12
C ALA A 6 -14.45 -30.31 -23.18
N LEU A 7 -15.25 -30.08 -24.26
CA LEU A 7 -14.83 -29.03 -25.22
C LEU A 7 -16.10 -28.54 -25.96
N LEU A 8 -16.90 -27.73 -25.31
CA LEU A 8 -17.99 -26.96 -25.96
C LEU A 8 -18.69 -26.06 -24.92
N PHE A 9 -18.03 -25.00 -24.48
CA PHE A 9 -18.67 -23.79 -23.90
C PHE A 9 -17.67 -22.61 -23.86
N VAL A 10 -17.03 -22.35 -24.99
CA VAL A 10 -16.26 -21.09 -25.20
C VAL A 10 -16.49 -20.66 -26.64
N LEU A 11 -17.75 -20.36 -27.00
CA LEU A 11 -18.07 -19.61 -28.20
C LEU A 11 -19.46 -18.98 -28.02
N GLY A 12 -19.47 -17.74 -27.58
CA GLY A 12 -20.73 -17.01 -27.55
C GLY A 12 -20.71 -15.78 -26.68
N PHE A 13 -19.74 -14.87 -26.84
CA PHE A 13 -19.87 -13.43 -26.54
C PHE A 13 -18.71 -12.68 -27.20
N ILE A 14 -18.68 -12.76 -28.53
CA ILE A 14 -17.96 -11.77 -29.34
C ILE A 14 -19.05 -11.00 -30.06
N ASN A 15 -19.49 -9.91 -29.49
CA ASN A 15 -20.11 -8.84 -30.27
C ASN A 15 -19.91 -7.51 -29.60
N GLU A 16 -19.32 -6.61 -30.41
CA GLU A 16 -19.29 -5.14 -30.28
C GLU A 16 -18.31 -4.52 -29.32
N ILE A 17 -17.04 -4.55 -29.74
CA ILE A 17 -16.10 -3.48 -29.40
C ILE A 17 -16.35 -2.36 -30.42
N PRO A 18 -16.75 -1.14 -29.99
CA PRO A 18 -16.82 -0.02 -30.92
C PRO A 18 -15.38 0.36 -31.33
N SER A 19 -15.11 0.24 -32.62
CA SER A 19 -13.91 0.74 -33.26
C SER A 19 -13.92 2.26 -33.33
N LYS A 20 -13.45 2.91 -32.29
CA LYS A 20 -12.94 4.30 -32.30
C LYS A 20 -11.87 4.41 -31.22
N ILE A 21 -10.70 3.90 -31.54
CA ILE A 21 -9.46 4.39 -30.94
C ILE A 21 -9.08 5.62 -31.77
N ASP A 22 -9.54 6.77 -31.31
CA ASP A 22 -8.97 8.04 -31.76
C ASP A 22 -7.50 8.05 -31.33
N LYS A 23 -6.65 8.29 -32.33
CA LYS A 23 -5.21 8.46 -32.15
C LYS A 23 -4.96 9.54 -31.09
N VAL A 24 -4.59 9.13 -29.90
CA VAL A 24 -3.99 10.04 -28.93
C VAL A 24 -2.58 10.31 -29.44
N GLU A 25 -2.41 11.45 -30.08
CA GLU A 25 -1.10 12.00 -30.43
C GLU A 25 -0.25 12.08 -29.16
N LYS A 26 0.95 11.50 -29.27
CA LYS A 26 2.02 11.66 -28.29
C LYS A 26 2.50 13.12 -28.30
N HIS A 27 1.85 13.98 -27.59
CA HIS A 27 2.47 15.22 -27.14
C HIS A 27 3.10 14.99 -25.77
N VAL A 28 4.37 14.60 -25.81
CA VAL A 28 5.27 14.76 -24.67
C VAL A 28 5.53 16.27 -24.56
N LEU A 29 4.71 16.97 -23.82
CA LEU A 29 5.03 18.30 -23.35
C LEU A 29 5.56 18.16 -21.92
N VAL A 30 6.87 18.05 -21.85
CA VAL A 30 7.63 18.36 -20.63
C VAL A 30 7.56 19.88 -20.44
N THR A 31 6.52 20.35 -19.80
CA THR A 31 6.48 21.69 -19.23
C THR A 31 6.20 21.51 -17.74
N GLY A 32 7.17 21.93 -16.93
CA GLY A 32 7.21 21.77 -15.48
C GLY A 32 6.13 22.57 -14.76
N ASN A 33 4.89 22.09 -14.80
CA ASN A 33 3.86 22.47 -13.85
C ASN A 33 3.54 21.25 -12.99
N PRO A 34 3.44 21.40 -11.65
CA PRO A 34 2.97 20.34 -10.79
C PRO A 34 1.59 19.89 -11.27
N LEU A 35 1.37 18.57 -11.30
CA LEU A 35 0.13 17.97 -11.74
C LEU A 35 -1.07 18.65 -11.05
N PRO A 36 -2.04 19.22 -11.80
CA PRO A 36 -3.14 20.03 -11.23
C PRO A 36 -4.13 19.23 -10.39
N ILE A 37 -3.90 17.95 -10.19
CA ILE A 37 -4.83 17.02 -9.56
C ILE A 37 -4.77 17.05 -8.03
N MET A 38 -3.72 17.64 -7.45
CA MET A 38 -3.56 17.68 -6.00
C MET A 38 -4.06 18.94 -5.32
N GLU A 39 -4.38 20.00 -6.09
CA GLU A 39 -4.96 21.21 -5.52
C GLU A 39 -6.40 21.03 -5.00
N ASN A 40 -7.11 19.98 -5.46
CA ASN A 40 -8.47 19.67 -4.99
C ASN A 40 -8.54 18.63 -3.86
N MET A 41 -7.41 18.05 -3.45
CA MET A 41 -7.36 17.25 -2.25
C MET A 41 -7.13 18.19 -1.07
N ASN A 42 -8.17 18.42 -0.29
CA ASN A 42 -8.15 19.34 0.85
C ASN A 42 -7.36 18.73 2.01
N PHE A 43 -6.03 18.61 1.83
CA PHE A 43 -5.08 18.17 2.86
C PHE A 43 -4.79 19.29 3.86
N LYS A 44 -5.80 20.01 4.32
CA LYS A 44 -5.62 21.14 5.22
C LYS A 44 -5.01 20.78 6.57
N GLU A 45 -4.80 19.53 6.87
CA GLU A 45 -4.33 19.11 8.18
C GLU A 45 -3.27 18.00 8.11
N GLY A 46 -2.02 18.43 8.07
CA GLY A 46 -0.95 17.79 8.83
C GLY A 46 -0.07 16.74 8.16
N ILE A 47 -0.25 16.33 6.90
CA ILE A 47 0.71 15.44 6.22
C ILE A 47 1.46 16.25 5.16
N PRO A 48 2.74 16.60 5.37
CA PRO A 48 3.51 17.33 4.36
C PRO A 48 3.81 16.42 3.16
N LEU A 49 3.01 16.52 2.10
CA LEU A 49 3.30 15.88 0.82
C LEU A 49 4.41 16.70 0.13
N LYS A 50 5.64 16.21 0.20
CA LYS A 50 6.74 16.77 -0.60
C LYS A 50 6.76 16.11 -1.96
N PHE A 51 6.22 16.82 -2.98
CA PHE A 51 6.42 16.40 -4.38
C PHE A 51 7.82 16.78 -4.85
N LYS A 52 8.53 15.80 -5.40
CA LYS A 52 9.72 16.02 -6.18
C LYS A 52 9.37 15.84 -7.65
N THR A 53 9.64 16.85 -8.45
CA THR A 53 9.39 16.85 -9.90
C THR A 53 10.52 16.20 -10.71
N ASP A 54 11.67 15.97 -10.10
CA ASP A 54 12.85 15.35 -10.70
C ASP A 54 12.88 13.86 -10.37
N LEU A 55 12.62 13.01 -11.36
CA LEU A 55 12.53 11.55 -11.21
C LEU A 55 13.87 10.92 -10.79
N ASP A 56 14.99 11.44 -11.29
CA ASP A 56 16.31 10.93 -10.93
C ASP A 56 16.63 11.27 -9.47
N SER A 57 16.31 12.49 -9.05
CA SER A 57 16.43 12.91 -7.64
C SER A 57 15.54 12.10 -6.71
N ILE A 58 14.32 11.74 -7.15
CA ILE A 58 13.42 10.85 -6.38
C ILE A 58 14.06 9.47 -6.23
N ALA A 59 14.58 8.89 -7.30
CA ALA A 59 15.19 7.57 -7.28
C ALA A 59 16.43 7.52 -6.37
N ILE A 60 17.31 8.50 -6.47
CA ILE A 60 18.52 8.62 -5.62
C ILE A 60 18.11 8.80 -4.16
N SER A 61 17.18 9.70 -3.87
CA SER A 61 16.66 9.95 -2.55
C SER A 61 15.98 8.71 -1.95
N TYR A 62 15.26 7.93 -2.78
CA TYR A 62 14.63 6.70 -2.35
C TYR A 62 15.66 5.62 -1.98
N ALA A 63 16.70 5.47 -2.79
CA ALA A 63 17.81 4.56 -2.48
C ALA A 63 18.46 4.91 -1.14
N GLY A 64 18.73 6.20 -0.89
CA GLY A 64 19.21 6.69 0.39
C GLY A 64 18.27 6.36 1.55
N THR A 65 16.96 6.58 1.37
CA THR A 65 15.93 6.28 2.38
C THR A 65 15.90 4.78 2.75
N LYS A 66 16.10 3.87 1.79
CA LYS A 66 16.22 2.42 2.06
C LYS A 66 17.47 2.09 2.88
N VAL A 67 18.60 2.70 2.56
CA VAL A 67 19.84 2.54 3.35
C VAL A 67 19.63 3.04 4.78
N ASP A 68 18.94 4.16 4.96
CA ASP A 68 18.66 4.72 6.29
C ASP A 68 17.69 3.84 7.09
N SER A 69 16.73 3.16 6.43
CA SER A 69 15.87 2.15 7.08
C SER A 69 16.70 0.99 7.63
N GLY A 70 17.70 0.52 6.88
CA GLY A 70 18.63 -0.51 7.34
C GLY A 70 19.48 -0.05 8.55
N LYS A 71 20.02 1.17 8.49
CA LYS A 71 20.77 1.77 9.61
C LYS A 71 19.89 1.96 10.84
N LEU A 72 18.63 2.41 10.64
CA LEU A 72 17.66 2.58 11.73
C LEU A 72 17.42 1.25 12.43
N ARG A 73 17.16 0.17 11.69
CA ARG A 73 16.95 -1.18 12.24
C ARG A 73 18.14 -1.62 13.12
N LEU A 74 19.36 -1.46 12.63
CA LEU A 74 20.56 -1.83 13.39
C LEU A 74 20.71 -1.03 14.68
N ARG A 75 20.50 0.30 14.64
CA ARG A 75 20.54 1.16 15.83
C ARG A 75 19.49 0.78 16.86
N LEU A 76 18.25 0.50 16.41
CA LEU A 76 17.18 0.11 17.32
C LEU A 76 17.43 -1.26 17.94
N LYS A 77 17.95 -2.22 17.17
CA LYS A 77 18.32 -3.54 17.67
C LYS A 77 19.39 -3.41 18.77
N GLU A 78 20.41 -2.61 18.55
CA GLU A 78 21.47 -2.39 19.52
C GLU A 78 20.98 -1.61 20.74
N GLY A 79 20.18 -0.56 20.57
CA GLY A 79 19.60 0.18 21.68
C GLY A 79 18.70 -0.70 22.58
N LEU A 80 17.92 -1.59 21.98
CA LEU A 80 17.09 -2.56 22.71
C LEU A 80 17.98 -3.56 23.49
N ARG A 81 19.05 -4.07 22.87
CA ARG A 81 20.00 -4.98 23.50
C ARG A 81 20.71 -4.35 24.70
N LEU A 82 21.04 -3.07 24.60
CA LEU A 82 21.69 -2.30 25.66
C LEU A 82 20.72 -1.76 26.72
N GLY A 83 19.40 -1.92 26.52
CA GLY A 83 18.39 -1.40 27.43
C GLY A 83 18.25 0.14 27.40
N THR A 84 18.83 0.83 26.40
CA THR A 84 18.74 2.29 26.25
C THR A 84 17.43 2.74 25.63
N ILE A 85 16.69 1.84 25.00
CA ILE A 85 15.35 2.06 24.46
C ILE A 85 14.44 0.88 24.82
N ASN A 86 13.13 1.10 24.75
CA ASN A 86 12.11 0.07 24.92
C ASN A 86 11.45 -0.26 23.58
N PHE A 87 10.58 -1.30 23.57
CA PHE A 87 9.90 -1.74 22.37
C PHE A 87 8.90 -0.72 21.82
N GLY A 88 8.37 0.17 22.65
CA GLY A 88 7.55 1.31 22.22
C GLY A 88 8.29 2.27 21.29
N ASN A 89 9.58 2.52 21.58
CA ASN A 89 10.43 3.33 20.71
C ASN A 89 10.61 2.68 19.32
N ILE A 90 10.67 1.34 19.26
CA ILE A 90 10.77 0.58 18.01
C ILE A 90 9.49 0.74 17.20
N LYS A 91 8.32 0.59 17.83
CA LYS A 91 7.00 0.78 17.20
C LYS A 91 6.88 2.14 16.54
N THR A 92 7.20 3.18 17.29
CA THR A 92 7.16 4.57 16.81
C THR A 92 8.14 4.80 15.67
N ALA A 93 9.40 4.38 15.84
CA ALA A 93 10.44 4.61 14.83
C ALA A 93 10.16 3.85 13.52
N PHE A 94 9.69 2.60 13.59
CA PHE A 94 9.29 1.82 12.42
C PHE A 94 8.14 2.49 11.68
N THR A 95 7.07 2.86 12.40
CA THR A 95 5.90 3.50 11.81
C THR A 95 6.26 4.80 11.12
N ASN A 96 7.02 5.67 11.79
CA ASN A 96 7.43 6.96 11.21
C ASN A 96 8.35 6.76 10.00
N GLN A 97 9.28 5.80 10.03
CA GLN A 97 10.16 5.53 8.89
C GLN A 97 9.35 5.03 7.67
N LEU A 98 8.36 4.15 7.88
CA LEU A 98 7.53 3.64 6.80
C LEU A 98 6.59 4.72 6.26
N VAL A 99 5.84 5.40 7.14
CA VAL A 99 4.79 6.35 6.77
C VAL A 99 5.35 7.67 6.26
N ASP A 100 6.37 8.21 6.96
CA ASP A 100 6.83 9.59 6.70
C ASP A 100 8.09 9.64 5.82
N LYS A 101 8.74 8.49 5.55
CA LYS A 101 9.99 8.45 4.76
C LYS A 101 9.89 7.53 3.53
N ILE A 102 9.44 6.28 3.65
CA ILE A 102 9.37 5.32 2.53
C ILE A 102 8.17 5.61 1.63
N ILE A 103 6.96 5.62 2.18
CA ILE A 103 5.71 5.74 1.42
C ILE A 103 5.63 7.04 0.61
N PRO A 104 6.02 8.23 1.12
CA PRO A 104 5.85 9.48 0.39
C PRO A 104 6.59 9.57 -0.95
N HIS A 105 7.65 8.78 -1.14
CA HIS A 105 8.32 8.71 -2.44
C HIS A 105 7.43 8.12 -3.54
N TRP A 106 6.45 7.30 -3.16
CA TRP A 106 5.59 6.58 -4.08
C TRP A 106 4.38 7.38 -4.55
N TYR A 107 4.01 8.46 -3.87
CA TYR A 107 2.86 9.28 -4.28
C TYR A 107 3.03 9.76 -5.72
N GLY A 108 1.97 9.62 -6.51
CA GLY A 108 1.97 9.95 -7.93
C GLY A 108 2.47 8.83 -8.84
N THR A 109 3.03 7.73 -8.32
CA THR A 109 3.42 6.58 -9.15
C THR A 109 2.18 6.01 -9.84
N PRO A 110 2.14 5.92 -11.19
CA PRO A 110 0.98 5.43 -11.90
C PRO A 110 0.61 3.99 -11.53
N TRP A 111 -0.67 3.69 -11.56
CA TRP A 111 -1.19 2.36 -11.38
C TRP A 111 -1.41 1.62 -12.70
N SER A 112 -1.10 0.34 -12.75
CA SER A 112 -1.69 -0.61 -13.69
C SER A 112 -1.82 -1.98 -13.03
N PHE A 113 -2.68 -2.83 -13.58
CA PHE A 113 -2.92 -4.18 -13.04
C PHE A 113 -1.65 -5.05 -13.05
N GLY A 114 -0.82 -4.93 -14.10
CA GLY A 114 0.47 -5.62 -14.23
C GLY A 114 1.65 -4.84 -13.68
N GLY A 115 1.43 -3.65 -13.11
CA GLY A 115 2.48 -2.77 -12.62
C GLY A 115 3.26 -3.35 -11.46
N HIS A 116 4.58 -3.37 -11.58
CA HIS A 116 5.46 -3.96 -10.57
C HIS A 116 6.82 -3.26 -10.48
N THR A 117 6.86 -1.96 -10.79
CA THR A 117 8.10 -1.20 -10.64
C THR A 117 8.69 -1.31 -9.23
N ALA A 118 10.00 -1.21 -9.14
CA ALA A 118 10.71 -1.16 -7.86
C ALA A 118 11.24 0.25 -7.52
N ILE A 119 10.98 1.21 -8.40
CA ILE A 119 11.46 2.60 -8.28
C ILE A 119 10.25 3.53 -8.37
N PRO A 120 10.03 4.38 -7.36
CA PRO A 120 8.93 5.34 -7.36
C PRO A 120 8.94 6.23 -8.60
N ASN A 121 7.78 6.45 -9.20
CA ASN A 121 7.56 7.33 -10.34
C ASN A 121 8.34 6.95 -11.63
N GLN A 122 8.92 5.74 -11.66
CA GLN A 122 9.53 5.16 -12.87
C GLN A 122 8.81 3.86 -13.22
N GLY A 123 7.79 3.95 -14.09
CA GLY A 123 6.87 2.85 -14.41
C GLY A 123 5.63 2.84 -13.55
N GLU A 124 4.96 1.69 -13.45
CA GLU A 124 3.64 1.52 -12.84
C GLU A 124 3.69 0.50 -11.70
N ILE A 125 2.73 0.62 -10.76
CA ILE A 125 2.67 -0.30 -9.63
C ILE A 125 1.23 -0.68 -9.27
N ALA A 126 0.95 -1.99 -9.16
CA ALA A 126 -0.32 -2.51 -8.65
C ALA A 126 -0.35 -2.47 -7.11
N CYS A 127 -1.55 -2.57 -6.52
CA CYS A 127 -1.76 -2.41 -5.07
C CYS A 127 -0.95 -3.40 -4.22
N GLY A 128 -0.95 -4.70 -4.54
CA GLY A 128 -0.16 -5.70 -3.81
C GLY A 128 1.36 -5.48 -3.96
N TYR A 129 1.80 -5.03 -5.14
CA TYR A 129 3.21 -4.68 -5.33
C TYR A 129 3.62 -3.41 -4.58
N PHE A 130 2.73 -2.43 -4.44
CA PHE A 130 2.98 -1.26 -3.61
C PHE A 130 3.22 -1.66 -2.14
N ILE A 131 2.33 -2.46 -1.55
CA ILE A 131 2.46 -2.96 -0.17
C ILE A 131 3.75 -3.77 -0.01
N SER A 132 3.94 -4.79 -0.84
CA SER A 132 5.08 -5.70 -0.72
C SER A 132 6.43 -5.02 -0.95
N THR A 133 6.47 -4.01 -1.84
CA THR A 133 7.69 -3.25 -2.13
C THR A 133 8.06 -2.33 -0.98
N THR A 134 7.10 -1.56 -0.45
CA THR A 134 7.37 -0.63 0.65
C THR A 134 7.72 -1.35 1.94
N LEU A 135 7.11 -2.50 2.25
CA LEU A 135 7.49 -3.34 3.39
C LEU A 135 8.88 -3.94 3.23
N ARG A 136 9.22 -4.46 2.03
CA ARG A 136 10.57 -4.95 1.74
C ARG A 136 11.61 -3.85 1.90
N ASP A 137 11.32 -2.66 1.37
CA ASP A 137 12.25 -1.54 1.36
C ASP A 137 12.38 -0.87 2.74
N MET A 138 11.40 -1.09 3.62
CA MET A 138 11.52 -0.84 5.06
C MET A 138 12.48 -1.86 5.75
N GLY A 139 12.83 -2.94 5.08
CA GLY A 139 13.74 -3.97 5.55
C GLY A 139 13.05 -5.20 6.14
N ILE A 140 11.75 -5.40 5.89
CA ILE A 140 11.08 -6.67 6.20
C ILE A 140 11.57 -7.72 5.21
N ASN A 141 12.05 -8.85 5.73
CA ASN A 141 12.54 -9.96 4.93
C ASN A 141 11.36 -10.73 4.33
N LEU A 142 11.02 -10.39 3.10
CA LEU A 142 9.91 -10.99 2.34
C LEU A 142 10.26 -11.14 0.85
N ASN A 143 9.56 -12.05 0.18
CA ASN A 143 9.55 -12.10 -1.27
C ASN A 143 8.41 -11.24 -1.81
N ARG A 144 8.73 -10.07 -2.37
CA ARG A 144 7.72 -9.11 -2.85
C ARG A 144 6.79 -9.67 -3.91
N TYR A 145 7.29 -10.53 -4.80
CA TYR A 145 6.46 -11.14 -5.86
C TYR A 145 5.48 -12.15 -5.28
N LYS A 146 5.96 -13.00 -4.36
CA LYS A 146 5.09 -13.99 -3.70
C LYS A 146 4.00 -13.31 -2.86
N LEU A 147 4.33 -12.22 -2.15
CA LEU A 147 3.35 -11.50 -1.34
C LEU A 147 2.33 -10.79 -2.24
N ALA A 148 2.78 -10.00 -3.22
CA ALA A 148 1.92 -9.21 -4.10
C ALA A 148 0.90 -10.03 -4.93
N GLN A 149 1.14 -11.32 -5.13
CA GLN A 149 0.28 -12.22 -5.91
C GLN A 149 -0.72 -12.99 -5.04
N LYS A 150 -0.78 -12.72 -3.75
CA LYS A 150 -1.74 -13.34 -2.85
C LYS A 150 -3.10 -12.64 -2.88
N SER A 151 -4.12 -13.37 -2.45
CA SER A 151 -5.40 -12.75 -2.14
C SER A 151 -5.25 -11.78 -0.96
N PRO A 152 -6.12 -10.75 -0.81
CA PRO A 152 -6.02 -9.81 0.30
C PRO A 152 -6.02 -10.47 1.68
N ILE A 153 -6.77 -11.57 1.88
CA ILE A 153 -6.75 -12.31 3.14
C ILE A 153 -5.46 -13.09 3.34
N ASP A 154 -4.84 -13.59 2.27
CA ASP A 154 -3.58 -14.32 2.39
C ASP A 154 -2.40 -13.36 2.57
N GLU A 155 -2.44 -12.17 1.95
CA GLU A 155 -1.50 -11.09 2.30
C GLU A 155 -1.62 -10.72 3.78
N ALA A 156 -2.87 -10.55 4.29
CA ALA A 156 -3.13 -10.27 5.71
C ALA A 156 -2.54 -11.36 6.63
N LYS A 157 -2.71 -12.64 6.31
CA LYS A 157 -2.14 -13.76 7.08
C LYS A 157 -0.61 -13.68 7.14
N MET A 158 0.04 -13.38 6.02
CA MET A 158 1.49 -13.28 5.96
C MET A 158 2.01 -12.09 6.74
N ILE A 159 1.42 -10.90 6.55
CA ILE A 159 1.81 -9.67 7.24
C ILE A 159 1.52 -9.76 8.75
N SER A 160 0.46 -10.47 9.14
CA SER A 160 0.12 -10.65 10.56
C SER A 160 1.19 -11.38 11.36
N CYS A 161 1.99 -12.23 10.70
CA CYS A 161 2.95 -13.13 11.35
C CYS A 161 2.31 -13.98 12.47
N GLY A 162 1.02 -14.31 12.33
CA GLY A 162 0.25 -15.04 13.35
C GLY A 162 -0.45 -14.17 14.40
N SER A 163 -0.34 -12.84 14.31
CA SER A 163 -1.14 -11.94 15.14
C SER A 163 -2.59 -11.84 14.63
N VAL A 164 -3.43 -11.15 15.39
CA VAL A 164 -4.87 -11.01 15.12
C VAL A 164 -5.11 -10.33 13.76
N ILE A 165 -5.99 -10.92 12.97
CA ILE A 165 -6.59 -10.32 11.78
C ILE A 165 -8.03 -9.97 12.11
N ASN A 166 -8.35 -8.67 12.17
CA ASN A 166 -9.72 -8.22 12.37
C ASN A 166 -10.48 -8.30 11.05
N LYS A 167 -11.50 -9.18 11.02
CA LYS A 167 -12.39 -9.30 9.87
C LYS A 167 -13.62 -8.41 10.12
N ILE A 168 -13.88 -7.51 9.17
CA ILE A 168 -15.05 -6.64 9.17
C ILE A 168 -15.95 -7.07 8.02
N VAL A 169 -17.21 -7.32 8.30
CA VAL A 169 -18.25 -7.65 7.32
C VAL A 169 -19.49 -6.86 7.70
N GLN A 170 -19.88 -5.94 6.86
CA GLN A 170 -21.01 -5.04 7.08
C GLN A 170 -21.91 -4.95 5.85
N ASP A 171 -23.11 -4.43 6.02
CA ASP A 171 -24.07 -4.25 4.92
C ASP A 171 -23.81 -2.98 4.11
N THR A 172 -23.15 -2.00 4.73
CA THR A 172 -22.87 -0.69 4.13
C THR A 172 -21.44 -0.23 4.41
N PRO A 173 -20.83 0.55 3.52
CA PRO A 173 -19.53 1.17 3.77
C PRO A 173 -19.51 2.07 5.01
N GLN A 174 -20.62 2.73 5.33
CA GLN A 174 -20.70 3.59 6.52
C GLN A 174 -20.56 2.77 7.82
N LYS A 175 -21.29 1.64 7.94
CA LYS A 175 -21.15 0.74 9.10
C LYS A 175 -19.74 0.15 9.18
N ALA A 176 -19.15 -0.20 8.02
CA ALA A 176 -17.78 -0.68 7.97
C ALA A 176 -16.78 0.38 8.45
N PHE A 177 -16.97 1.65 8.05
CA PHE A 177 -16.16 2.76 8.54
C PHE A 177 -16.23 2.90 10.06
N GLU A 178 -17.44 2.86 10.63
CA GLU A 178 -17.65 2.97 12.09
C GLU A 178 -16.97 1.83 12.87
N ASP A 179 -17.04 0.61 12.34
CA ASP A 179 -16.35 -0.53 12.94
C ASP A 179 -14.82 -0.40 12.83
N ILE A 180 -14.31 0.02 11.68
CA ILE A 180 -12.89 0.28 11.48
C ILE A 180 -12.40 1.34 12.44
N ASP A 181 -13.12 2.46 12.56
CA ASP A 181 -12.74 3.55 13.45
C ASP A 181 -12.71 3.12 14.92
N ARG A 182 -13.70 2.33 15.35
CA ARG A 182 -13.77 1.78 16.69
C ARG A 182 -12.66 0.77 17.01
N LEU A 183 -12.29 -0.07 16.02
CA LEU A 183 -11.31 -1.14 16.18
C LEU A 183 -9.86 -0.67 16.08
N THR A 184 -9.63 0.50 15.48
CA THR A 184 -8.29 1.01 15.26
C THR A 184 -7.91 2.08 16.27
N LYS A 185 -6.65 2.08 16.69
CA LYS A 185 -5.97 3.16 17.41
C LYS A 185 -4.96 3.85 16.51
N GLU A 186 -4.38 4.95 16.98
CA GLU A 186 -3.32 5.67 16.25
C GLU A 186 -2.24 4.69 15.75
N GLY A 187 -1.92 4.75 14.45
CA GLY A 187 -0.92 3.87 13.84
C GLY A 187 -1.30 3.42 12.44
N LEU A 188 -0.47 2.55 11.89
CA LEU A 188 -0.57 2.01 10.54
C LEU A 188 -1.06 0.57 10.57
N TYR A 189 -1.99 0.26 9.69
CA TYR A 189 -2.55 -1.07 9.47
C TYR A 189 -2.41 -1.46 8.00
N PHE A 190 -2.28 -2.75 7.73
CA PHE A 190 -2.64 -3.30 6.44
C PHE A 190 -4.15 -3.42 6.37
N ILE A 191 -4.74 -3.05 5.23
CA ILE A 191 -6.15 -3.27 4.92
C ILE A 191 -6.29 -4.03 3.61
N GLY A 192 -6.95 -5.20 3.68
CA GLY A 192 -7.36 -5.99 2.52
C GLY A 192 -8.85 -5.82 2.28
N PHE A 193 -9.25 -5.62 1.02
CA PHE A 193 -10.62 -5.39 0.59
C PHE A 193 -11.17 -6.63 -0.09
N ASP A 194 -11.98 -7.41 0.60
CA ASP A 194 -12.59 -8.66 0.10
C ASP A 194 -11.65 -9.47 -0.83
N GLN A 195 -11.84 -9.39 -2.14
CA GLN A 195 -11.05 -10.14 -3.13
C GLN A 195 -10.23 -9.25 -4.09
N GLY A 196 -10.33 -7.96 -4.00
CA GLY A 196 -9.92 -7.11 -5.12
C GLY A 196 -8.82 -6.09 -4.86
N HIS A 197 -8.53 -5.71 -3.62
CA HIS A 197 -7.64 -4.59 -3.37
C HIS A 197 -6.93 -4.68 -2.02
N VAL A 198 -5.77 -4.03 -1.93
CA VAL A 198 -5.04 -3.88 -0.67
C VAL A 198 -4.46 -2.47 -0.54
N GLY A 199 -4.24 -2.05 0.68
CA GLY A 199 -3.66 -0.76 1.01
C GLY A 199 -3.12 -0.71 2.44
N TYR A 200 -2.70 0.47 2.82
CA TYR A 200 -2.48 0.83 4.22
C TYR A 200 -3.63 1.68 4.73
N LEU A 201 -4.08 1.40 5.92
CA LEU A 201 -4.97 2.25 6.69
C LEU A 201 -4.13 2.97 7.75
N LEU A 202 -4.07 4.27 7.69
CA LEU A 202 -3.41 5.11 8.68
C LEU A 202 -4.46 5.79 9.56
N LYS A 203 -4.39 5.58 10.87
CA LYS A 203 -5.10 6.42 11.83
C LYS A 203 -4.11 7.41 12.41
N ARG A 204 -4.37 8.72 12.21
CA ARG A 204 -3.54 9.81 12.71
C ARG A 204 -4.42 10.98 13.15
N GLU A 205 -4.22 11.45 14.38
CA GLU A 205 -5.01 12.54 14.98
C GLU A 205 -6.52 12.27 14.94
N GLY A 206 -6.91 11.03 15.23
CA GLY A 206 -8.30 10.57 15.22
C GLY A 206 -8.93 10.44 13.84
N LYS A 207 -8.18 10.66 12.75
CA LYS A 207 -8.68 10.55 11.38
C LYS A 207 -8.14 9.30 10.69
N LEU A 208 -8.97 8.72 9.81
CA LEU A 208 -8.62 7.54 9.03
C LEU A 208 -8.29 7.92 7.59
N PHE A 209 -7.13 7.49 7.13
CA PHE A 209 -6.64 7.68 5.77
C PHE A 209 -6.37 6.33 5.11
N LEU A 210 -6.69 6.24 3.82
CA LEU A 210 -6.29 5.14 2.96
C LEU A 210 -5.06 5.57 2.14
N ILE A 211 -3.99 4.77 2.21
CA ILE A 211 -2.78 4.95 1.40
C ILE A 211 -2.68 3.72 0.50
N HIS A 212 -2.82 3.90 -0.80
CA HIS A 212 -2.89 2.78 -1.72
C HIS A 212 -2.47 3.15 -3.15
N SER A 213 -2.18 2.15 -3.97
CA SER A 213 -2.10 2.33 -5.40
C SER A 213 -3.52 2.24 -5.97
N ASN A 214 -4.12 3.43 -6.18
CA ASN A 214 -5.51 3.58 -6.58
C ASN A 214 -5.72 3.21 -8.05
N TYR A 215 -6.73 2.39 -8.34
CA TYR A 215 -7.08 1.97 -9.71
C TYR A 215 -8.22 2.79 -10.34
N PHE A 216 -8.88 3.67 -9.60
CA PHE A 216 -9.81 4.65 -10.17
C PHE A 216 -9.04 5.83 -10.77
N SER A 217 -9.58 6.40 -11.83
CA SER A 217 -9.03 7.63 -12.42
C SER A 217 -9.14 8.82 -11.45
N PRO A 218 -8.04 9.57 -11.26
CA PRO A 218 -6.70 9.35 -11.76
C PRO A 218 -6.00 8.20 -11.02
N ALA A 219 -5.47 7.22 -11.79
CA ALA A 219 -4.97 5.96 -11.24
C ALA A 219 -3.48 6.08 -10.87
N PHE A 220 -3.18 6.27 -9.58
CA PHE A 220 -1.82 6.38 -9.04
C PHE A 220 -1.79 6.10 -7.53
N VAL A 221 -0.60 5.97 -6.98
CA VAL A 221 -0.40 5.87 -5.52
C VAL A 221 -0.77 7.19 -4.86
N CYS A 222 -1.70 7.14 -3.91
CA CYS A 222 -2.19 8.31 -3.21
C CYS A 222 -2.48 8.03 -1.73
N ILE A 223 -2.72 9.12 -1.00
CA ILE A 223 -3.33 9.12 0.32
C ILE A 223 -4.64 9.92 0.24
N GLU A 224 -5.71 9.37 0.77
CA GLU A 224 -7.03 10.02 0.80
C GLU A 224 -7.73 9.71 2.12
N THR A 225 -8.71 10.52 2.53
CA THR A 225 -9.50 10.19 3.70
C THR A 225 -10.32 8.92 3.43
N LEU A 226 -10.34 7.99 4.38
CA LEU A 226 -11.05 6.72 4.20
C LEU A 226 -12.51 6.93 3.82
N LYS A 227 -13.17 7.90 4.46
CA LYS A 227 -14.59 8.22 4.25
C LYS A 227 -14.89 8.71 2.84
N GLU A 228 -13.94 9.38 2.19
CA GLU A 228 -14.11 9.93 0.83
C GLU A 228 -13.65 8.97 -0.25
N SER A 229 -12.84 7.96 0.10
CA SER A 229 -12.29 7.00 -0.84
C SER A 229 -13.37 6.31 -1.67
N ARG A 230 -13.25 6.44 -2.98
CA ARG A 230 -14.10 5.72 -3.94
C ARG A 230 -13.88 4.22 -3.86
N VAL A 231 -12.64 3.79 -3.66
CA VAL A 231 -12.29 2.37 -3.48
C VAL A 231 -12.98 1.83 -2.23
N PHE A 232 -12.83 2.50 -1.09
CA PHE A 232 -13.44 2.05 0.16
C PHE A 232 -14.95 1.88 0.04
N LYS A 233 -15.64 2.80 -0.60
CA LYS A 233 -17.11 2.79 -0.77
C LYS A 233 -17.64 1.63 -1.63
N HIS A 234 -16.78 0.92 -2.37
CA HIS A 234 -17.17 -0.24 -3.17
C HIS A 234 -17.19 -1.56 -2.40
N PHE A 235 -16.68 -1.55 -1.17
CA PHE A 235 -16.53 -2.77 -0.39
C PHE A 235 -17.23 -2.68 0.96
N THR A 236 -17.62 -3.84 1.48
CA THR A 236 -18.24 -3.99 2.81
C THR A 236 -17.52 -5.07 3.64
N LYS A 237 -16.50 -5.69 3.06
CA LYS A 237 -15.70 -6.73 3.73
C LYS A 237 -14.22 -6.34 3.71
N PHE A 238 -13.61 -6.37 4.89
CA PHE A 238 -12.22 -5.94 5.07
C PHE A 238 -11.48 -6.89 6.01
N HIS A 239 -10.16 -6.93 5.84
CA HIS A 239 -9.22 -7.63 6.71
C HIS A 239 -8.19 -6.62 7.20
N LEU A 240 -8.15 -6.35 8.50
CA LEU A 240 -7.19 -5.42 9.10
C LEU A 240 -6.13 -6.18 9.88
N VAL A 241 -4.87 -5.81 9.66
CA VAL A 241 -3.71 -6.24 10.45
C VAL A 241 -3.02 -5.01 11.00
N ASP A 242 -2.90 -4.91 12.31
CA ASP A 242 -2.10 -3.85 12.94
C ASP A 242 -0.63 -4.06 12.57
N ILE A 243 -0.01 -3.07 11.95
CA ILE A 243 1.43 -3.08 11.62
C ILE A 243 2.21 -2.39 12.73
N SER A 244 1.74 -1.23 13.18
CA SER A 244 2.46 -0.39 14.15
C SER A 244 2.64 -1.04 15.51
N HIS A 245 1.68 -1.90 15.92
CA HIS A 245 1.69 -2.53 17.25
C HIS A 245 1.80 -4.06 17.18
N ASN A 246 2.20 -4.60 16.03
CA ASN A 246 2.43 -6.03 15.86
C ASN A 246 3.84 -6.39 16.36
N ASP A 247 3.93 -6.79 17.62
CA ASP A 247 5.21 -7.13 18.25
C ASP A 247 5.93 -8.26 17.52
N ILE A 248 5.20 -9.24 16.98
CA ILE A 248 5.79 -10.38 16.26
C ILE A 248 6.41 -9.92 14.93
N LEU A 249 5.69 -9.10 14.17
CA LEU A 249 6.20 -8.53 12.92
C LEU A 249 7.45 -7.68 13.16
N LEU A 250 7.40 -6.80 14.17
CA LEU A 250 8.49 -5.88 14.49
C LEU A 250 9.72 -6.63 15.05
N GLN A 251 9.50 -7.69 15.83
CA GLN A 251 10.59 -8.56 16.28
C GLN A 251 11.26 -9.26 15.07
N ARG A 252 10.48 -9.82 14.15
CA ARG A 252 10.99 -10.41 12.91
C ARG A 252 11.76 -9.39 12.07
N TRP A 253 11.26 -8.16 11.98
CA TRP A 253 11.97 -7.07 11.31
C TRP A 253 13.34 -6.79 11.95
N LEU A 254 13.41 -6.63 13.29
CA LEU A 254 14.68 -6.42 14.00
C LEU A 254 15.67 -7.55 13.79
N GLU A 255 15.19 -8.78 13.77
CA GLU A 255 16.02 -10.00 13.62
C GLU A 255 16.34 -10.33 12.15
N ASN A 256 15.74 -9.60 11.20
CA ASN A 256 15.79 -9.93 9.77
C ASN A 256 15.23 -11.32 9.46
N SER A 257 14.28 -11.79 10.26
CA SER A 257 13.63 -13.08 10.06
C SER A 257 12.57 -12.97 8.96
N THR A 258 12.47 -14.00 8.12
CA THR A 258 11.47 -14.06 7.04
C THR A 258 10.05 -14.09 7.59
N ILE A 259 9.13 -13.36 6.95
CA ILE A 259 7.69 -13.42 7.24
C ILE A 259 6.91 -14.37 6.33
N LEU A 260 7.56 -14.99 5.35
CA LEU A 260 6.98 -15.92 4.36
C LEU A 260 7.42 -17.35 4.61
#